data_2bc4457159ffd344bf04054b54bcfc3d
#
_entry.id   2bc4457159ffd344bf04054b54bcfc3d
#
_cell.length_a   1.000
_cell.length_b   1.000
_cell.length_c   1.000
_cell.angle_alpha   90.00
_cell.angle_beta   90.00
_cell.angle_gamma   90.00
#
_symmetry.space_group_name_H-M   'P 1'
#
loop_
_entity.id
_entity.type
_entity.pdbx_description
1 polymer ?
#
loop_
_entity_poly.entity_id
_entity_poly.type
_entity_poly.pdbx_seq_one_letter_code
_entity_poly.pdbx_strand_id
1 'polypeptide(L)'
;DGETITILSIKDIGDELSDKENESWSKLTHVLTHEIMNTIAPILSLSQTLSERPDINEKSARGLRIIQAQSERLMEFTESFRHLSYLPHPEKRRFALTEMLRNLEELLQSDFRERGIRFMLQCVPDPIETDGDPNQLSQVFLNLLKNAMQALEGQADGRIILRVRRADRLQVEIEDNGPGIPEEIREQIFIPFFTTKTEGSGIGLSLCKQIIRQHDGHLSIRESRPGQTIFSLDLP
;
A
#
# COMPACT_ATOMS: atom_id res chain seq x y z
N ASP A 1 -5.41 53.72 39.69
CA ASP A 1 -4.32 53.03 38.99
C ASP A 1 -4.96 51.87 38.22
N GLY A 2 -5.10 52.07 36.91
CA GLY A 2 -5.61 51.01 36.04
C GLY A 2 -4.43 50.23 35.47
N GLU A 3 -4.29 48.96 35.90
CA GLU A 3 -3.35 48.04 35.28
C GLU A 3 -3.92 47.55 33.96
N THR A 4 -3.20 47.77 32.87
CA THR A 4 -3.56 47.22 31.54
C THR A 4 -2.95 45.84 31.42
N ILE A 5 -3.80 44.80 31.38
CA ILE A 5 -3.36 43.41 31.12
C ILE A 5 -3.43 43.16 29.62
N THR A 6 -2.29 42.87 29.03
CA THR A 6 -2.21 42.42 27.63
C THR A 6 -2.09 40.91 27.62
N ILE A 7 -3.08 40.21 27.03
CA ILE A 7 -3.05 38.75 26.84
C ILE A 7 -2.61 38.49 25.42
N LEU A 8 -1.46 37.83 25.26
CA LEU A 8 -0.96 37.34 23.97
C LEU A 8 -1.29 35.85 23.86
N SER A 9 -2.11 35.44 22.88
CA SER A 9 -2.35 34.05 22.57
C SER A 9 -1.58 33.69 21.33
N ILE A 10 -0.67 32.74 21.41
CA ILE A 10 0.10 32.20 20.29
C ILE A 10 -0.46 30.82 20.00
N LYS A 11 -1.04 30.63 18.80
CA LYS A 11 -1.52 29.33 18.32
C LYS A 11 -0.66 28.94 17.13
N ASP A 12 -0.11 27.73 17.17
CA ASP A 12 0.50 27.11 15.99
C ASP A 12 -0.61 26.70 15.03
N ILE A 13 -0.65 27.31 13.87
CA ILE A 13 -1.65 27.03 12.81
C ILE A 13 -1.06 26.22 11.64
N GLY A 14 0.19 25.76 11.75
CA GLY A 14 0.87 25.00 10.71
C GLY A 14 0.13 23.71 10.37
N ASP A 15 -0.32 22.97 11.38
CA ASP A 15 -1.08 21.73 11.20
C ASP A 15 -2.47 22.01 10.60
N GLU A 16 -3.19 23.07 11.07
CA GLU A 16 -4.53 23.43 10.55
C GLU A 16 -4.50 23.90 9.08
N LEU A 17 -3.43 24.59 8.67
CA LEU A 17 -3.23 25.01 7.27
C LEU A 17 -2.92 23.80 6.39
N SER A 18 -2.03 22.93 6.86
CA SER A 18 -1.68 21.68 6.17
C SER A 18 -2.89 20.76 6.01
N ASP A 19 -3.75 20.66 7.02
CA ASP A 19 -4.96 19.85 6.97
C ASP A 19 -5.98 20.40 5.96
N LYS A 20 -6.17 21.72 5.90
CA LYS A 20 -7.06 22.34 4.90
C LYS A 20 -6.53 22.25 3.47
N GLU A 21 -5.24 22.39 3.27
CA GLU A 21 -4.61 22.17 1.97
C GLU A 21 -4.77 20.70 1.55
N ASN A 22 -4.50 19.75 2.43
CA ASN A 22 -4.68 18.33 2.19
C ASN A 22 -6.14 17.98 1.88
N GLU A 23 -7.12 18.55 2.59
CA GLU A 23 -8.54 18.35 2.31
C GLU A 23 -8.93 18.89 0.94
N SER A 24 -8.43 20.06 0.55
CA SER A 24 -8.70 20.66 -0.76
C SER A 24 -8.07 19.86 -1.89
N TRP A 25 -6.83 19.40 -1.71
CA TRP A 25 -6.15 18.49 -2.63
C TRP A 25 -6.89 17.16 -2.77
N SER A 26 -7.34 16.60 -1.66
CA SER A 26 -8.10 15.36 -1.64
C SER A 26 -9.41 15.48 -2.43
N LYS A 27 -10.18 16.56 -2.21
CA LYS A 27 -11.41 16.83 -2.96
C LYS A 27 -11.17 16.99 -4.46
N LEU A 28 -10.12 17.75 -4.83
CA LEU A 28 -9.77 17.95 -6.25
C LEU A 28 -9.37 16.63 -6.89
N THR A 29 -8.55 15.86 -6.22
CA THR A 29 -8.10 14.54 -6.69
C THR A 29 -9.27 13.58 -6.86
N HIS A 30 -10.21 13.56 -5.91
CA HIS A 30 -11.41 12.72 -6.02
C HIS A 30 -12.23 13.07 -7.27
N VAL A 31 -12.47 14.35 -7.53
CA VAL A 31 -13.20 14.81 -8.71
C VAL A 31 -12.48 14.43 -9.99
N LEU A 32 -11.16 14.71 -10.08
CA LEU A 32 -10.35 14.39 -11.25
C LEU A 32 -10.32 12.88 -11.51
N THR A 33 -10.15 12.08 -10.48
CA THR A 33 -10.14 10.62 -10.58
C THR A 33 -11.48 10.10 -11.13
N HIS A 34 -12.60 10.62 -10.61
CA HIS A 34 -13.93 10.25 -11.06
C HIS A 34 -14.15 10.60 -12.54
N GLU A 35 -13.74 11.79 -12.97
CA GLU A 35 -13.84 12.22 -14.37
C GLU A 35 -12.94 11.40 -15.32
N ILE A 36 -11.72 11.05 -14.87
CA ILE A 36 -10.81 10.18 -15.62
C ILE A 36 -11.43 8.77 -15.77
N MET A 37 -11.94 8.17 -14.70
CA MET A 37 -12.60 6.86 -14.74
C MET A 37 -13.82 6.87 -15.69
N ASN A 38 -14.65 7.90 -15.61
CA ASN A 38 -15.80 8.06 -16.48
C ASN A 38 -15.44 8.20 -17.97
N THR A 39 -14.24 8.72 -18.27
CA THR A 39 -13.75 8.88 -19.65
C THR A 39 -13.13 7.59 -20.17
N ILE A 40 -12.44 6.84 -19.32
CA ILE A 40 -11.69 5.63 -19.73
C ILE A 40 -12.60 4.41 -19.82
N ALA A 41 -13.58 4.25 -18.92
CA ALA A 41 -14.47 3.10 -18.90
C ALA A 41 -15.20 2.87 -20.25
N PRO A 42 -15.75 3.90 -20.94
CA PRO A 42 -16.29 3.73 -22.28
C PRO A 42 -15.26 3.32 -23.31
N ILE A 43 -14.02 3.83 -23.24
CA ILE A 43 -12.95 3.47 -24.19
C ILE A 43 -12.60 1.99 -24.03
N LEU A 44 -12.49 1.52 -22.78
CA LEU A 44 -12.25 0.11 -22.48
C LEU A 44 -13.39 -0.76 -23.03
N SER A 45 -14.64 -0.44 -22.71
CA SER A 45 -15.83 -1.16 -23.17
C SER A 45 -15.94 -1.22 -24.70
N LEU A 46 -15.71 -0.10 -25.37
CA LEU A 46 -15.74 -0.05 -26.85
C LEU A 46 -14.61 -0.86 -27.47
N SER A 47 -13.39 -0.80 -26.92
CA SER A 47 -12.25 -1.55 -27.43
C SER A 47 -12.46 -3.06 -27.28
N GLN A 48 -13.05 -3.51 -26.16
CA GLN A 48 -13.45 -4.90 -25.94
C GLN A 48 -14.49 -5.35 -26.97
N THR A 49 -15.61 -4.63 -27.05
CA THR A 49 -16.71 -4.94 -27.96
C THR A 49 -16.25 -5.02 -29.43
N LEU A 50 -15.36 -4.08 -29.84
CA LEU A 50 -14.85 -4.07 -31.21
C LEU A 50 -13.82 -5.19 -31.45
N SER A 51 -13.02 -5.57 -30.44
CA SER A 51 -12.03 -6.65 -30.58
C SER A 51 -12.66 -8.04 -30.73
N GLU A 52 -13.88 -8.22 -30.20
CA GLU A 52 -14.64 -9.48 -30.27
C GLU A 52 -15.42 -9.67 -31.59
N ARG A 53 -15.46 -8.66 -32.45
CA ARG A 53 -16.19 -8.76 -33.71
C ARG A 53 -15.53 -9.73 -34.67
N PRO A 54 -16.31 -10.65 -35.33
CA PRO A 54 -15.76 -11.65 -36.20
C PRO A 54 -15.25 -11.11 -37.56
N ASP A 55 -15.63 -9.87 -37.89
CA ASP A 55 -15.26 -9.18 -39.13
C ASP A 55 -14.00 -8.32 -39.02
N ILE A 56 -13.38 -8.27 -37.82
CA ILE A 56 -12.21 -7.45 -37.60
C ILE A 56 -10.94 -8.09 -38.16
N ASN A 57 -10.12 -7.30 -38.85
CA ASN A 57 -8.80 -7.80 -39.30
C ASN A 57 -7.81 -7.85 -38.11
N GLU A 58 -6.81 -8.73 -38.23
CA GLU A 58 -5.84 -9.03 -37.18
C GLU A 58 -5.07 -7.76 -36.68
N LYS A 59 -4.74 -6.86 -37.60
CA LYS A 59 -4.03 -5.60 -37.27
C LYS A 59 -4.89 -4.70 -36.40
N SER A 60 -6.18 -4.56 -36.74
CA SER A 60 -7.12 -3.76 -35.94
C SER A 60 -7.41 -4.41 -34.59
N ALA A 61 -7.59 -5.73 -34.54
CA ALA A 61 -7.76 -6.46 -33.30
C ALA A 61 -6.54 -6.29 -32.36
N ARG A 62 -5.32 -6.33 -32.91
CA ARG A 62 -4.10 -6.04 -32.13
C ARG A 62 -4.07 -4.61 -31.61
N GLY A 63 -4.47 -3.62 -32.41
CA GLY A 63 -4.58 -2.22 -31.98
C GLY A 63 -5.58 -2.05 -30.85
N LEU A 64 -6.75 -2.68 -30.93
CA LEU A 64 -7.76 -2.63 -29.87
C LEU A 64 -7.31 -3.29 -28.58
N ARG A 65 -6.60 -4.42 -28.64
CA ARG A 65 -5.99 -5.03 -27.43
C ARG A 65 -4.98 -4.11 -26.75
N ILE A 66 -4.20 -3.35 -27.53
CA ILE A 66 -3.28 -2.36 -26.95
C ILE A 66 -4.06 -1.24 -26.25
N ILE A 67 -5.12 -0.71 -26.86
CA ILE A 67 -5.98 0.31 -26.27
C ILE A 67 -6.60 -0.21 -24.97
N GLN A 68 -7.11 -1.44 -24.98
CA GLN A 68 -7.68 -2.10 -23.81
C GLN A 68 -6.65 -2.17 -22.67
N ALA A 69 -5.46 -2.72 -22.93
CA ALA A 69 -4.41 -2.86 -21.93
C ALA A 69 -3.95 -1.50 -21.37
N GLN A 70 -3.89 -0.44 -22.20
CA GLN A 70 -3.54 0.90 -21.71
C GLN A 70 -4.67 1.53 -20.89
N SER A 71 -5.94 1.29 -21.29
CA SER A 71 -7.09 1.77 -20.52
C SER A 71 -7.18 1.11 -19.14
N GLU A 72 -6.98 -0.20 -19.08
CA GLU A 72 -6.91 -0.97 -17.82
C GLU A 72 -5.81 -0.43 -16.90
N ARG A 73 -4.60 -0.22 -17.41
CA ARG A 73 -3.48 0.37 -16.65
C ARG A 73 -3.80 1.78 -16.13
N LEU A 74 -4.47 2.60 -16.96
CA LEU A 74 -4.83 3.95 -16.53
C LEU A 74 -5.94 3.94 -15.49
N MET A 75 -6.88 3.00 -15.54
CA MET A 75 -7.87 2.77 -14.49
C MET A 75 -7.22 2.35 -13.17
N GLU A 76 -6.31 1.38 -13.19
CA GLU A 76 -5.55 0.94 -12.01
C GLU A 76 -4.72 2.08 -11.40
N PHE A 77 -4.04 2.87 -12.25
CA PHE A 77 -3.29 4.04 -11.81
C PHE A 77 -4.22 5.06 -11.13
N THR A 78 -5.35 5.36 -11.76
CA THR A 78 -6.31 6.37 -11.27
C THR A 78 -6.93 5.94 -9.94
N GLU A 79 -7.29 4.66 -9.80
CA GLU A 79 -7.81 4.10 -8.56
C GLU A 79 -6.75 4.14 -7.44
N SER A 80 -5.52 3.79 -7.77
CA SER A 80 -4.38 3.85 -6.85
C SER A 80 -4.09 5.28 -6.39
N PHE A 81 -4.22 6.26 -7.30
CA PHE A 81 -4.06 7.68 -6.98
C PHE A 81 -5.18 8.19 -6.07
N ARG A 82 -6.42 7.72 -6.29
CA ARG A 82 -7.56 8.00 -5.42
C ARG A 82 -7.31 7.51 -4.00
N HIS A 83 -6.87 6.27 -3.84
CA HIS A 83 -6.56 5.69 -2.54
C HIS A 83 -5.45 6.43 -1.79
N LEU A 84 -4.44 6.94 -2.51
CA LEU A 84 -3.39 7.73 -1.90
C LEU A 84 -3.87 9.11 -1.43
N SER A 85 -4.74 9.75 -2.25
CA SER A 85 -5.20 11.11 -1.99
C SER A 85 -6.38 11.18 -1.02
N TYR A 86 -7.10 10.08 -0.85
CA TYR A 86 -8.23 9.97 0.08
C TYR A 86 -8.12 8.69 0.90
N LEU A 87 -7.25 8.73 1.89
CA LEU A 87 -7.25 7.71 2.93
C LEU A 87 -8.21 8.16 4.04
N PRO A 88 -9.33 7.47 4.28
CA PRO A 88 -10.26 7.82 5.35
C PRO A 88 -9.56 7.72 6.71
N HIS A 89 -10.04 8.50 7.69
CA HIS A 89 -9.58 8.34 9.06
C HIS A 89 -9.81 6.91 9.54
N PRO A 90 -8.84 6.31 10.26
CA PRO A 90 -8.97 4.94 10.73
C PRO A 90 -10.10 4.79 11.75
N GLU A 91 -10.96 3.82 11.55
CA GLU A 91 -11.95 3.40 12.54
C GLU A 91 -11.29 2.48 13.56
N LYS A 92 -10.49 3.07 14.46
CA LYS A 92 -9.70 2.33 15.44
C LYS A 92 -10.61 1.59 16.41
N ARG A 93 -10.36 0.28 16.55
CA ARG A 93 -11.01 -0.60 17.54
C ARG A 93 -10.04 -1.67 18.01
N ARG A 94 -10.31 -2.25 19.17
CA ARG A 94 -9.55 -3.40 19.65
C ARG A 94 -9.91 -4.65 18.88
N PHE A 95 -8.90 -5.39 18.40
CA PHE A 95 -9.10 -6.62 17.64
C PHE A 95 -7.91 -7.58 17.79
N ALA A 96 -8.13 -8.85 17.46
CA ALA A 96 -7.12 -9.89 17.49
C ALA A 96 -6.24 -9.82 16.24
N LEU A 97 -5.06 -9.20 16.37
CA LEU A 97 -4.09 -9.06 15.27
C LEU A 97 -3.61 -10.44 14.77
N THR A 98 -3.32 -11.35 15.67
CA THR A 98 -2.87 -12.70 15.29
C THR A 98 -3.89 -13.43 14.42
N GLU A 99 -5.17 -13.31 14.72
CA GLU A 99 -6.24 -13.91 13.92
C GLU A 99 -6.31 -13.28 12.52
N MET A 100 -6.23 -11.95 12.44
CA MET A 100 -6.19 -11.25 11.14
C MET A 100 -5.00 -11.72 10.29
N LEU A 101 -3.82 -11.88 10.88
CA LEU A 101 -2.62 -12.33 10.16
C LEU A 101 -2.72 -13.79 9.71
N ARG A 102 -3.36 -14.66 10.50
CA ARG A 102 -3.66 -16.05 10.08
C ARG A 102 -4.65 -16.10 8.92
N ASN A 103 -5.66 -15.23 8.92
CA ASN A 103 -6.59 -15.13 7.79
C ASN A 103 -5.88 -14.65 6.51
N LEU A 104 -4.91 -13.74 6.62
CA LEU A 104 -4.08 -13.32 5.49
C LEU A 104 -3.15 -14.45 5.00
N GLU A 105 -2.56 -15.22 5.91
CA GLU A 105 -1.77 -16.42 5.56
C GLU A 105 -2.62 -17.41 4.76
N GLU A 106 -3.84 -17.70 5.22
CA GLU A 106 -4.77 -18.60 4.54
C GLU A 106 -5.17 -18.07 3.15
N LEU A 107 -5.46 -16.76 3.05
CA LEU A 107 -5.78 -16.09 1.78
C LEU A 107 -4.66 -16.21 0.75
N LEU A 108 -3.40 -16.07 1.20
CA LEU A 108 -2.22 -16.08 0.31
C LEU A 108 -1.59 -17.48 0.13
N GLN A 109 -2.17 -18.52 0.73
CA GLN A 109 -1.59 -19.86 0.75
C GLN A 109 -1.41 -20.46 -0.66
N SER A 110 -2.35 -20.22 -1.57
CA SER A 110 -2.25 -20.63 -2.98
C SER A 110 -1.07 -19.95 -3.67
N ASP A 111 -0.96 -18.63 -3.51
CA ASP A 111 0.09 -17.82 -4.13
C ASP A 111 1.48 -18.25 -3.63
N PHE A 112 1.62 -18.52 -2.34
CA PHE A 112 2.87 -19.04 -1.77
C PHE A 112 3.26 -20.38 -2.36
N ARG A 113 2.29 -21.30 -2.51
CA ARG A 113 2.53 -22.64 -3.09
C ARG A 113 2.91 -22.56 -4.57
N GLU A 114 2.18 -21.80 -5.37
CA GLU A 114 2.43 -21.65 -6.80
C GLU A 114 3.82 -21.04 -7.09
N ARG A 115 4.27 -20.12 -6.21
CA ARG A 115 5.58 -19.48 -6.33
C ARG A 115 6.69 -20.24 -5.61
N GLY A 116 6.41 -21.37 -4.94
CA GLY A 116 7.40 -22.14 -4.18
C GLY A 116 7.96 -21.40 -2.96
N ILE A 117 7.20 -20.47 -2.38
CA ILE A 117 7.61 -19.65 -1.24
C ILE A 117 7.24 -20.34 0.07
N ARG A 118 8.20 -20.44 0.98
CA ARG A 118 7.96 -20.88 2.36
C ARG A 118 7.60 -19.68 3.23
N PHE A 119 6.35 -19.63 3.69
CA PHE A 119 5.87 -18.61 4.62
C PHE A 119 5.90 -19.11 6.05
N MET A 120 6.24 -18.22 7.00
CA MET A 120 6.24 -18.52 8.44
C MET A 120 5.71 -17.33 9.23
N LEU A 121 4.65 -17.55 10.01
CA LEU A 121 4.11 -16.57 10.97
C LEU A 121 4.60 -16.89 12.38
N GLN A 122 5.16 -15.92 13.08
CA GLN A 122 5.69 -16.02 14.44
C GLN A 122 5.11 -14.90 15.31
N CYS A 123 4.26 -15.22 16.27
CA CYS A 123 3.66 -14.26 17.20
C CYS A 123 4.10 -14.55 18.64
N VAL A 124 4.58 -13.53 19.35
CA VAL A 124 5.02 -13.65 20.76
C VAL A 124 4.60 -12.39 21.54
N PRO A 125 3.67 -12.55 22.53
CA PRO A 125 2.90 -13.76 22.88
C PRO A 125 1.89 -14.12 21.78
N ASP A 126 1.17 -15.22 21.93
CA ASP A 126 0.05 -15.60 21.06
C ASP A 126 -1.16 -15.96 21.96
N PRO A 127 -2.32 -15.31 21.84
CA PRO A 127 -2.68 -14.28 20.84
C PRO A 127 -2.18 -12.86 21.16
N ILE A 128 -2.09 -12.02 20.15
CA ILE A 128 -1.83 -10.58 20.27
C ILE A 128 -3.08 -9.82 19.86
N GLU A 129 -3.52 -8.91 20.74
CA GLU A 129 -4.55 -7.92 20.42
C GLU A 129 -3.91 -6.53 20.24
N THR A 130 -4.51 -5.68 19.43
CA THR A 130 -4.07 -4.29 19.23
C THR A 130 -5.26 -3.38 18.96
N ASP A 131 -5.04 -2.08 19.12
CA ASP A 131 -5.99 -1.04 18.74
C ASP A 131 -5.62 -0.50 17.35
N GLY A 132 -6.61 -0.44 16.44
CA GLY A 132 -6.41 0.02 15.09
C GLY A 132 -7.61 -0.24 14.20
N ASP A 133 -7.52 0.18 12.95
CA ASP A 133 -8.48 -0.18 11.93
C ASP A 133 -8.05 -1.49 11.26
N PRO A 134 -8.79 -2.60 11.46
CA PRO A 134 -8.41 -3.90 10.93
C PRO A 134 -8.33 -3.93 9.40
N ASN A 135 -9.17 -3.17 8.70
CA ASN A 135 -9.20 -3.15 7.24
C ASN A 135 -7.96 -2.44 6.69
N GLN A 136 -7.63 -1.28 7.24
CA GLN A 136 -6.44 -0.54 6.85
C GLN A 136 -5.15 -1.29 7.19
N LEU A 137 -5.05 -1.88 8.38
CA LEU A 137 -3.88 -2.67 8.77
C LEU A 137 -3.76 -3.95 7.93
N SER A 138 -4.87 -4.63 7.62
CA SER A 138 -4.88 -5.77 6.69
C SER A 138 -4.34 -5.38 5.32
N GLN A 139 -4.71 -4.20 4.81
CA GLN A 139 -4.19 -3.67 3.55
C GLN A 139 -2.67 -3.43 3.60
N VAL A 140 -2.15 -2.92 4.72
CA VAL A 140 -0.70 -2.76 4.93
C VAL A 140 0.02 -4.10 4.83
N PHE A 141 -0.43 -5.10 5.59
CA PHE A 141 0.22 -6.42 5.59
C PHE A 141 0.11 -7.11 4.24
N LEU A 142 -1.05 -7.02 3.57
CA LEU A 142 -1.23 -7.56 2.24
C LEU A 142 -0.27 -6.93 1.22
N ASN A 143 -0.10 -5.60 1.25
CA ASN A 143 0.82 -4.90 0.36
C ASN A 143 2.29 -5.29 0.62
N LEU A 144 2.70 -5.38 1.89
CA LEU A 144 4.07 -5.76 2.24
C LEU A 144 4.36 -7.23 1.88
N LEU A 145 3.42 -8.15 2.13
CA LEU A 145 3.55 -9.56 1.74
C LEU A 145 3.59 -9.72 0.22
N LYS A 146 2.75 -9.01 -0.53
CA LYS A 146 2.80 -9.01 -2.01
C LYS A 146 4.14 -8.46 -2.52
N ASN A 147 4.69 -7.42 -1.90
CA ASN A 147 6.00 -6.89 -2.25
C ASN A 147 7.11 -7.92 -2.02
N ALA A 148 7.08 -8.64 -0.89
CA ALA A 148 8.01 -9.72 -0.58
C ALA A 148 7.88 -10.87 -1.59
N MET A 149 6.66 -11.32 -1.91
CA MET A 149 6.44 -12.36 -2.94
C MET A 149 6.97 -11.96 -4.32
N GLN A 150 6.78 -10.70 -4.72
CA GLN A 150 7.31 -10.19 -5.97
C GLN A 150 8.85 -10.11 -5.99
N ALA A 151 9.46 -9.76 -4.86
CA ALA A 151 10.92 -9.76 -4.73
C ALA A 151 11.54 -11.16 -4.85
N LEU A 152 10.75 -12.20 -4.59
CA LEU A 152 11.15 -13.61 -4.67
C LEU A 152 10.78 -14.27 -6.00
N GLU A 153 10.28 -13.52 -6.98
CA GLU A 153 9.87 -14.08 -8.27
C GLU A 153 11.07 -14.72 -8.99
N GLY A 154 10.90 -16.00 -9.39
CA GLY A 154 11.98 -16.77 -10.01
C GLY A 154 13.03 -17.34 -9.04
N GLN A 155 12.91 -17.15 -7.74
CA GLN A 155 13.82 -17.70 -6.74
C GLN A 155 13.32 -19.07 -6.24
N ALA A 156 14.15 -20.10 -6.35
CA ALA A 156 13.77 -21.49 -6.05
C ALA A 156 13.54 -21.77 -4.54
N ASP A 157 14.15 -21.00 -3.64
CA ASP A 157 14.11 -21.18 -2.18
C ASP A 157 13.52 -19.97 -1.45
N GLY A 158 12.54 -19.32 -2.07
CA GLY A 158 11.87 -18.15 -1.55
C GLY A 158 11.35 -18.38 -0.12
N ARG A 159 11.63 -17.42 0.78
CA ARG A 159 11.19 -17.48 2.18
C ARG A 159 10.72 -16.13 2.64
N ILE A 160 9.56 -16.12 3.31
CA ILE A 160 9.00 -14.94 3.98
C ILE A 160 8.74 -15.30 5.44
N ILE A 161 9.19 -14.46 6.36
CA ILE A 161 8.92 -14.61 7.80
C ILE A 161 8.23 -13.33 8.29
N LEU A 162 7.02 -13.48 8.83
CA LEU A 162 6.30 -12.43 9.52
C LEU A 162 6.43 -12.63 11.02
N ARG A 163 7.16 -11.75 11.70
CA ARG A 163 7.33 -11.77 13.15
C ARG A 163 6.52 -10.67 13.80
N VAL A 164 5.79 -11.02 14.84
CA VAL A 164 5.04 -10.08 15.65
C VAL A 164 5.44 -10.24 17.10
N ARG A 165 5.86 -9.14 17.72
CA ARG A 165 6.25 -9.11 19.13
C ARG A 165 5.54 -7.96 19.85
N ARG A 166 5.02 -8.25 21.04
CA ARG A 166 4.47 -7.24 21.93
C ARG A 166 5.41 -7.05 23.12
N ALA A 167 6.02 -5.89 23.17
CA ALA A 167 6.75 -5.40 24.33
C ALA A 167 6.04 -4.13 24.84
N ASP A 168 6.74 -3.02 25.03
CA ASP A 168 6.13 -1.72 25.32
C ASP A 168 5.33 -1.21 24.11
N ARG A 169 5.78 -1.53 22.92
CA ARG A 169 5.10 -1.28 21.64
C ARG A 169 4.92 -2.58 20.87
N LEU A 170 3.98 -2.56 19.94
CA LEU A 170 3.80 -3.66 19.01
C LEU A 170 4.82 -3.53 17.88
N GLN A 171 5.70 -4.50 17.75
CA GLN A 171 6.70 -4.59 16.69
C GLN A 171 6.34 -5.69 15.71
N VAL A 172 6.30 -5.34 14.44
CA VAL A 172 6.05 -6.30 13.35
C VAL A 172 7.19 -6.21 12.35
N GLU A 173 7.77 -7.34 12.01
CA GLU A 173 8.83 -7.47 11.01
C GLU A 173 8.38 -8.41 9.90
N ILE A 174 8.56 -7.98 8.67
CA ILE A 174 8.38 -8.82 7.48
C ILE A 174 9.74 -8.96 6.83
N GLU A 175 10.27 -10.18 6.89
CA GLU A 175 11.56 -10.55 6.32
C GLU A 175 11.35 -11.39 5.06
N ASP A 176 12.03 -11.05 3.98
CA ASP A 176 12.20 -11.88 2.79
C ASP A 176 13.68 -12.15 2.52
N ASN A 177 13.97 -13.26 1.83
CA ASN A 177 15.31 -13.60 1.40
C ASN A 177 15.60 -13.23 -0.07
N GLY A 178 14.96 -12.19 -0.57
CA GLY A 178 15.10 -11.69 -1.93
C GLY A 178 16.41 -10.97 -2.22
N PRO A 179 16.51 -10.30 -3.38
CA PRO A 179 17.75 -9.65 -3.85
C PRO A 179 18.17 -8.43 -3.01
N GLY A 180 17.30 -7.95 -2.12
CA GLY A 180 17.52 -6.72 -1.37
C GLY A 180 17.08 -5.47 -2.15
N ILE A 181 17.16 -4.32 -1.48
CA ILE A 181 16.86 -3.00 -2.03
C ILE A 181 18.16 -2.19 -2.02
N PRO A 182 18.65 -1.73 -3.18
CA PRO A 182 19.82 -0.86 -3.27
C PRO A 182 19.71 0.36 -2.36
N GLU A 183 20.82 0.76 -1.75
CA GLU A 183 20.84 1.85 -0.77
C GLU A 183 20.32 3.17 -1.36
N GLU A 184 20.66 3.43 -2.62
CA GLU A 184 20.32 4.65 -3.34
C GLU A 184 18.82 4.87 -3.52
N ILE A 185 18.02 3.80 -3.45
CA ILE A 185 16.57 3.88 -3.64
C ILE A 185 15.75 3.62 -2.38
N ARG A 186 16.37 3.28 -1.23
CA ARG A 186 15.65 2.92 0.01
C ARG A 186 14.70 4.00 0.51
N GLU A 187 15.07 5.25 0.39
CA GLU A 187 14.18 6.37 0.73
C GLU A 187 13.12 6.61 -0.34
N GLN A 188 13.48 6.37 -1.60
CA GLN A 188 12.62 6.62 -2.74
C GLN A 188 11.46 5.63 -2.85
N ILE A 189 11.60 4.39 -2.37
CA ILE A 189 10.53 3.38 -2.45
C ILE A 189 9.25 3.77 -1.70
N PHE A 190 9.33 4.73 -0.76
CA PHE A 190 8.18 5.28 -0.05
C PHE A 190 7.60 6.54 -0.72
N ILE A 191 8.23 7.04 -1.79
CA ILE A 191 7.69 8.15 -2.58
C ILE A 191 6.58 7.59 -3.47
N PRO A 192 5.40 8.23 -3.49
CA PRO A 192 4.32 7.82 -4.38
C PRO A 192 4.78 7.73 -5.84
N PHE A 193 4.30 6.72 -6.57
CA PHE A 193 4.61 6.44 -7.98
C PHE A 193 6.05 5.99 -8.26
N PHE A 194 6.90 5.93 -7.27
CA PHE A 194 8.23 5.34 -7.45
C PHE A 194 8.12 3.82 -7.55
N THR A 195 8.59 3.25 -8.63
CA THR A 195 8.64 1.81 -8.85
C THR A 195 9.84 1.43 -9.71
N THR A 196 10.47 0.32 -9.39
CA THR A 196 11.50 -0.33 -10.21
C THR A 196 10.93 -1.48 -11.03
N LYS A 197 9.61 -1.75 -10.90
CA LYS A 197 8.91 -2.87 -11.54
C LYS A 197 8.18 -2.40 -12.79
N THR A 198 8.13 -3.24 -13.81
CA THR A 198 7.39 -2.98 -15.06
C THR A 198 5.88 -2.97 -14.85
N GLU A 199 5.39 -3.74 -13.89
CA GLU A 199 3.97 -3.85 -13.51
C GLU A 199 3.81 -3.47 -12.03
N GLY A 200 3.66 -2.18 -11.76
CA GLY A 200 3.44 -1.70 -10.40
C GLY A 200 3.08 -0.23 -10.38
N SER A 201 2.05 0.14 -9.65
CA SER A 201 1.61 1.54 -9.51
C SER A 201 2.60 2.41 -8.72
N GLY A 202 3.52 1.81 -7.96
CA GLY A 202 4.45 2.53 -7.07
C GLY A 202 3.75 3.18 -5.86
N ILE A 203 2.52 2.79 -5.54
CA ILE A 203 1.72 3.43 -4.48
C ILE A 203 1.66 2.58 -3.21
N GLY A 204 1.83 1.27 -3.32
CA GLY A 204 1.64 0.36 -2.20
C GLY A 204 2.42 0.72 -0.94
N LEU A 205 3.71 1.01 -1.05
CA LEU A 205 4.57 1.35 0.10
C LEU A 205 4.28 2.75 0.67
N SER A 206 3.99 3.73 -0.18
CA SER A 206 3.60 5.07 0.26
C SER A 206 2.28 5.05 1.02
N LEU A 207 1.31 4.26 0.55
CA LEU A 207 0.03 4.03 1.22
C LEU A 207 0.23 3.32 2.57
N CYS A 208 1.09 2.28 2.62
CA CYS A 208 1.44 1.62 3.88
C CYS A 208 2.00 2.62 4.90
N LYS A 209 2.93 3.48 4.47
CA LYS A 209 3.53 4.50 5.34
C LYS A 209 2.48 5.49 5.86
N GLN A 210 1.53 5.91 5.03
CA GLN A 210 0.45 6.81 5.41
C GLN A 210 -0.52 6.16 6.40
N ILE A 211 -0.95 4.91 6.15
CA ILE A 211 -1.82 4.15 7.07
C ILE A 211 -1.15 3.99 8.43
N ILE A 212 0.11 3.54 8.45
CA ILE A 212 0.85 3.32 9.70
C ILE A 212 1.02 4.63 10.46
N ARG A 213 1.28 5.76 9.78
CA ARG A 213 1.34 7.09 10.40
C ARG A 213 0.00 7.49 11.03
N GLN A 214 -1.14 7.23 10.39
CA GLN A 214 -2.48 7.50 10.96
C GLN A 214 -2.80 6.61 12.17
N HIS A 215 -2.07 5.51 12.33
CA HIS A 215 -2.11 4.64 13.51
C HIS A 215 -1.05 5.00 14.55
N ASP A 216 -0.45 6.18 14.48
CA ASP A 216 0.60 6.67 15.40
C ASP A 216 1.84 5.75 15.41
N GLY A 217 2.05 5.06 14.29
CA GLY A 217 3.13 4.11 14.09
C GLY A 217 4.22 4.61 13.16
N HIS A 218 5.22 3.76 12.96
CA HIS A 218 6.33 4.00 12.06
C HIS A 218 6.59 2.79 11.17
N LEU A 219 6.81 3.02 9.86
CA LEU A 219 7.21 1.99 8.88
C LEU A 219 8.57 2.36 8.29
N SER A 220 9.52 1.43 8.35
CA SER A 220 10.87 1.62 7.82
C SER A 220 11.46 0.32 7.27
N ILE A 221 12.57 0.43 6.54
CA ILE A 221 13.45 -0.69 6.25
C ILE A 221 14.47 -0.78 7.39
N ARG A 222 14.43 -1.87 8.15
CA ARG A 222 15.41 -2.14 9.20
C ARG A 222 16.74 -2.62 8.64
N GLU A 223 16.67 -3.52 7.66
CA GLU A 223 17.84 -4.08 6.99
C GLU A 223 17.47 -4.43 5.54
N SER A 224 18.40 -4.21 4.62
CA SER A 224 18.25 -4.71 3.26
C SER A 224 19.62 -4.94 2.63
N ARG A 225 19.83 -6.18 2.21
CA ARG A 225 21.02 -6.68 1.50
C ARG A 225 20.62 -7.90 0.66
N PRO A 226 21.43 -8.32 -0.31
CA PRO A 226 21.15 -9.56 -1.03
C PRO A 226 20.94 -10.74 -0.08
N GLY A 227 19.82 -11.43 -0.21
CA GLY A 227 19.41 -12.54 0.66
C GLY A 227 18.65 -12.14 1.93
N GLN A 228 18.41 -10.84 2.16
CA GLN A 228 17.62 -10.39 3.31
C GLN A 228 17.08 -8.97 3.12
N THR A 229 15.77 -8.80 3.18
CA THR A 229 15.10 -7.50 3.35
C THR A 229 14.16 -7.60 4.55
N ILE A 230 14.22 -6.62 5.46
CA ILE A 230 13.36 -6.55 6.63
C ILE A 230 12.63 -5.22 6.64
N PHE A 231 11.31 -5.26 6.42
CA PHE A 231 10.43 -4.14 6.75
C PHE A 231 10.02 -4.23 8.21
N SER A 232 10.13 -3.13 8.93
CA SER A 232 9.76 -3.00 10.34
C SER A 232 8.64 -2.01 10.53
N LEU A 233 7.63 -2.42 11.28
CA LEU A 233 6.50 -1.59 11.69
C LEU A 233 6.49 -1.53 13.22
N ASP A 234 6.38 -0.32 13.75
CA ASP A 234 6.17 -0.06 15.17
C ASP A 234 4.80 0.61 15.35
N LEU A 235 3.93 -0.01 16.16
CA LEU A 235 2.60 0.51 16.50
C LEU A 235 2.49 0.71 18.02
N PRO A 236 1.58 1.58 18.51
CA PRO A 236 1.36 1.83 19.94
C PRO A 236 1.01 0.59 20.75
#